data_13c97246715cae08de2e3e8cd0d1ed82
#
_entry.id   13c97246715cae08de2e3e8cd0d1ed82
#
_cell.length_a   1.000
_cell.length_b   1.000
_cell.length_c   1.000
_cell.angle_alpha   90.00
_cell.angle_beta   90.00
_cell.angle_gamma   90.00
#
_symmetry.space_group_name_H-M   'P 1'
#
loop_
_entity.id
_entity.type
_entity.pdbx_description
1 polymer ?
#
loop_
_entity_poly.entity_id
_entity_poly.type
_entity_poly.pdbx_seq_one_letter_code
_entity_poly.pdbx_strand_id
1 'polypeptide(L)'
;PAPPPPDAPPDLRERLDFAIGSAAYHADRFDEAMRHFSGLLEHDRGEAAARDSFNAALSALRQDDAAAFAAHEEAIVRTNPRSSLLAELSYLGGLYLSAKGDPAAYERLNRFVQSHPDHPSSADARLALAEIHLNQAPARPSAAREIFEELRARPLTLAQSERLDYVSIWIELTDGNASGLLRRADEFVANWPNSDYLDEVLMILASEHYSRKDFDAAAAAFHRVAEEFPGSPHARTARFFEAKASPASEEALAKWRRLVEEGEELADEASHELALLLLSLDRFDEARAEFENLLGRLPAESPLRFAVMADSSFAFYLEALAGGKDPALLEKAATRFAALSNHAEAPASWRYNAAVRRGKCLEALGKVPVALEIYRSIVEETRSGNSTAPLPPEEAEWVFRAGFAAIRILEADRKWAAAIEVADALSDKNGPRAIEAAKMAEKLRLKHWVWD
;
A
#
# COMPACT_ATOMS: atom_id res chain seq x y z
N PRO A 1 -19.55 -3.29 -43.21
CA PRO A 1 -20.00 -3.90 -44.45
C PRO A 1 -21.48 -3.57 -44.69
N ALA A 2 -21.90 -3.50 -45.97
CA ALA A 2 -23.28 -3.23 -46.32
C ALA A 2 -24.17 -4.48 -45.99
N PRO A 3 -25.44 -4.30 -45.57
CA PRO A 3 -26.33 -5.41 -45.36
C PRO A 3 -26.51 -6.26 -46.60
N PRO A 4 -26.80 -7.58 -46.48
CA PRO A 4 -26.97 -8.43 -47.64
C PRO A 4 -28.14 -7.95 -48.53
N PRO A 5 -28.01 -8.12 -49.83
CA PRO A 5 -29.13 -7.80 -50.72
C PRO A 5 -30.35 -8.66 -50.40
N PRO A 6 -31.56 -8.10 -50.53
CA PRO A 6 -32.82 -8.80 -50.14
C PRO A 6 -33.00 -10.17 -50.81
N ASP A 7 -32.44 -10.36 -52.00
CA ASP A 7 -32.54 -11.58 -52.81
C ASP A 7 -31.32 -12.52 -52.65
N ALA A 8 -30.45 -12.31 -51.70
CA ALA A 8 -29.29 -13.19 -51.49
C ALA A 8 -29.75 -14.59 -51.07
N PRO A 9 -29.08 -15.66 -51.57
CA PRO A 9 -29.29 -17.02 -51.11
C PRO A 9 -29.11 -17.11 -49.58
N PRO A 10 -29.88 -17.98 -48.89
CA PRO A 10 -29.81 -18.10 -47.39
C PRO A 10 -28.37 -18.32 -46.91
N ASP A 11 -27.64 -19.28 -47.49
CA ASP A 11 -26.25 -19.57 -47.15
C ASP A 11 -25.31 -18.34 -47.28
N LEU A 12 -25.55 -17.46 -48.30
CA LEU A 12 -24.78 -16.25 -48.46
C LEU A 12 -25.14 -15.21 -47.37
N ARG A 13 -26.40 -15.14 -46.96
CA ARG A 13 -26.85 -14.26 -45.84
C ARG A 13 -26.22 -14.68 -44.55
N GLU A 14 -26.31 -15.94 -44.18
CA GLU A 14 -25.68 -16.50 -42.97
C GLU A 14 -24.19 -16.23 -42.90
N ARG A 15 -23.47 -16.49 -44.00
CA ARG A 15 -22.00 -16.22 -44.07
C ARG A 15 -21.71 -14.73 -43.98
N LEU A 16 -22.56 -13.85 -44.53
CA LEU A 16 -22.35 -12.41 -44.47
C LEU A 16 -22.69 -11.88 -43.08
N ASP A 17 -23.77 -12.35 -42.42
CA ASP A 17 -24.12 -11.98 -41.06
C ASP A 17 -23.05 -12.42 -40.07
N PHE A 18 -22.47 -13.62 -40.23
CA PHE A 18 -21.34 -14.08 -39.46
C PHE A 18 -20.12 -13.17 -39.65
N ALA A 19 -19.82 -12.80 -40.89
CA ALA A 19 -18.68 -11.93 -41.18
C ALA A 19 -18.89 -10.50 -40.61
N ILE A 20 -20.14 -9.98 -40.67
CA ILE A 20 -20.48 -8.69 -40.05
C ILE A 20 -20.34 -8.75 -38.53
N GLY A 21 -20.88 -9.78 -37.89
CA GLY A 21 -20.76 -10.00 -36.45
C GLY A 21 -19.29 -10.09 -36.02
N SER A 22 -18.47 -10.85 -36.77
CA SER A 22 -17.05 -10.97 -36.49
C SER A 22 -16.31 -9.63 -36.67
N ALA A 23 -16.62 -8.87 -37.74
CA ALA A 23 -16.04 -7.55 -37.96
C ALA A 23 -16.45 -6.55 -36.86
N ALA A 24 -17.72 -6.61 -36.42
CA ALA A 24 -18.20 -5.79 -35.31
C ALA A 24 -17.47 -6.13 -34.00
N TYR A 25 -17.27 -7.42 -33.70
CA TYR A 25 -16.52 -7.86 -32.51
C TYR A 25 -15.09 -7.33 -32.51
N HIS A 26 -14.38 -7.45 -33.64
CA HIS A 26 -13.01 -6.93 -33.79
C HIS A 26 -12.90 -5.40 -33.80
N ALA A 27 -14.02 -4.71 -34.03
CA ALA A 27 -14.14 -3.25 -33.97
C ALA A 27 -14.68 -2.76 -32.60
N ASP A 28 -14.67 -3.61 -31.57
CA ASP A 28 -15.20 -3.37 -30.22
C ASP A 28 -16.69 -2.97 -30.18
N ARG A 29 -17.45 -3.26 -31.25
CA ARG A 29 -18.90 -3.05 -31.33
C ARG A 29 -19.64 -4.31 -30.89
N PHE A 30 -19.49 -4.64 -29.61
CA PHE A 30 -19.94 -5.93 -29.07
C PHE A 30 -21.46 -6.11 -29.11
N ASP A 31 -22.23 -5.04 -28.94
CA ASP A 31 -23.69 -4.99 -29.04
C ASP A 31 -24.18 -5.40 -30.46
N GLU A 32 -23.53 -4.86 -31.48
CA GLU A 32 -23.78 -5.21 -32.86
C GLU A 32 -23.36 -6.66 -33.17
N ALA A 33 -22.18 -7.05 -32.69
CA ALA A 33 -21.69 -8.42 -32.85
C ALA A 33 -22.67 -9.44 -32.24
N MET A 34 -23.10 -9.21 -30.99
CA MET A 34 -24.04 -10.09 -30.29
C MET A 34 -25.38 -10.21 -31.04
N ARG A 35 -25.90 -9.08 -31.57
CA ARG A 35 -27.16 -9.12 -32.36
C ARG A 35 -27.02 -9.97 -33.63
N HIS A 36 -25.93 -9.85 -34.38
CA HIS A 36 -25.70 -10.64 -35.58
C HIS A 36 -25.54 -12.12 -35.25
N PHE A 37 -24.73 -12.49 -34.25
CA PHE A 37 -24.55 -13.88 -33.85
C PHE A 37 -25.86 -14.50 -33.30
N SER A 38 -26.63 -13.72 -32.52
CA SER A 38 -27.95 -14.20 -32.02
C SER A 38 -28.98 -14.38 -33.14
N GLY A 39 -28.95 -13.53 -34.16
CA GLY A 39 -29.81 -13.64 -35.34
C GLY A 39 -29.58 -14.92 -36.15
N LEU A 40 -28.35 -15.41 -36.23
CA LEU A 40 -27.98 -16.65 -36.91
C LEU A 40 -28.63 -17.89 -36.25
N LEU A 41 -28.88 -17.84 -34.94
CA LEU A 41 -29.51 -18.95 -34.19
C LEU A 41 -30.92 -19.30 -34.63
N GLU A 42 -31.60 -18.43 -35.35
CA GLU A 42 -32.93 -18.73 -35.94
C GLU A 42 -32.81 -19.79 -37.02
N HIS A 43 -31.67 -19.85 -37.72
CA HIS A 43 -31.47 -20.68 -38.90
C HIS A 43 -30.46 -21.83 -38.65
N ASP A 44 -29.38 -21.56 -37.96
CA ASP A 44 -28.30 -22.52 -37.70
C ASP A 44 -28.72 -23.61 -36.71
N ARG A 45 -28.12 -24.81 -36.88
CA ARG A 45 -28.38 -25.98 -36.04
C ARG A 45 -27.03 -26.69 -35.72
N GLY A 46 -27.08 -27.52 -34.70
CA GLY A 46 -25.88 -28.31 -34.33
C GLY A 46 -24.67 -27.48 -33.97
N GLU A 47 -23.52 -27.77 -34.57
CA GLU A 47 -22.26 -27.11 -34.28
C GLU A 47 -22.23 -25.65 -34.76
N ALA A 48 -22.89 -25.32 -35.85
CA ALA A 48 -23.03 -23.94 -36.33
C ALA A 48 -23.73 -23.06 -35.27
N ALA A 49 -24.89 -23.51 -34.77
CA ALA A 49 -25.60 -22.82 -33.69
C ALA A 49 -24.78 -22.73 -32.40
N ALA A 50 -24.01 -23.77 -32.06
CA ALA A 50 -23.11 -23.71 -30.91
C ALA A 50 -22.00 -22.65 -31.08
N ARG A 51 -21.42 -22.55 -32.26
CA ARG A 51 -20.42 -21.52 -32.60
C ARG A 51 -21.01 -20.12 -32.50
N ASP A 52 -22.22 -19.91 -33.00
CA ASP A 52 -22.85 -18.59 -32.98
C ASP A 52 -23.25 -18.17 -31.58
N SER A 53 -23.82 -19.12 -30.78
CA SER A 53 -24.03 -18.90 -29.35
C SER A 53 -22.72 -18.62 -28.60
N PHE A 54 -21.65 -19.30 -28.94
CA PHE A 54 -20.32 -19.04 -28.35
C PHE A 54 -19.85 -17.61 -28.62
N ASN A 55 -19.92 -17.15 -29.87
CA ASN A 55 -19.52 -15.81 -30.26
C ASN A 55 -20.43 -14.73 -29.63
N ALA A 56 -21.73 -15.00 -29.52
CA ALA A 56 -22.65 -14.13 -28.79
C ALA A 56 -22.32 -14.08 -27.29
N ALA A 57 -21.98 -15.21 -26.66
CA ALA A 57 -21.55 -15.26 -25.28
C ALA A 57 -20.25 -14.48 -25.05
N LEU A 58 -19.27 -14.59 -25.95
CA LEU A 58 -18.04 -13.77 -25.90
C LEU A 58 -18.36 -12.28 -25.98
N SER A 59 -19.27 -11.89 -26.88
CA SER A 59 -19.70 -10.49 -27.02
C SER A 59 -20.39 -9.98 -25.77
N ALA A 60 -21.18 -10.83 -25.09
CA ALA A 60 -21.80 -10.52 -23.80
C ALA A 60 -20.78 -10.29 -22.69
N LEU A 61 -19.74 -11.14 -22.58
CA LEU A 61 -18.66 -10.94 -21.60
C LEU A 61 -17.93 -9.60 -21.80
N ARG A 62 -17.71 -9.20 -23.05
CA ARG A 62 -17.07 -7.92 -23.38
C ARG A 62 -17.92 -6.71 -23.03
N GLN A 63 -19.24 -6.88 -22.94
CA GLN A 63 -20.22 -5.86 -22.52
C GLN A 63 -20.53 -5.90 -21.01
N ASP A 64 -19.89 -6.79 -20.28
CA ASP A 64 -20.19 -7.03 -18.88
C ASP A 64 -21.64 -7.52 -18.63
N ASP A 65 -22.22 -8.22 -19.62
CA ASP A 65 -23.58 -8.79 -19.55
C ASP A 65 -23.54 -10.28 -19.16
N ALA A 66 -23.49 -10.52 -17.86
CA ALA A 66 -23.50 -11.87 -17.29
C ALA A 66 -24.80 -12.65 -17.63
N ALA A 67 -25.93 -11.95 -17.77
CA ALA A 67 -27.22 -12.60 -18.04
C ALA A 67 -27.28 -13.11 -19.48
N ALA A 68 -26.87 -12.29 -20.45
CA ALA A 68 -26.74 -12.70 -21.84
C ALA A 68 -25.71 -13.83 -22.02
N PHE A 69 -24.57 -13.74 -21.33
CA PHE A 69 -23.57 -14.82 -21.33
C PHE A 69 -24.18 -16.15 -20.88
N ALA A 70 -24.85 -16.17 -19.73
CA ALA A 70 -25.48 -17.39 -19.20
C ALA A 70 -26.57 -17.95 -20.13
N ALA A 71 -27.37 -17.08 -20.74
CA ALA A 71 -28.42 -17.49 -21.70
C ALA A 71 -27.81 -18.17 -22.93
N HIS A 72 -26.70 -17.67 -23.48
CA HIS A 72 -26.04 -18.27 -24.63
C HIS A 72 -25.33 -19.58 -24.27
N GLU A 73 -24.70 -19.66 -23.08
CA GLU A 73 -24.15 -20.91 -22.57
C GLU A 73 -25.21 -21.99 -22.43
N GLU A 74 -26.38 -21.65 -21.83
CA GLU A 74 -27.52 -22.57 -21.70
C GLU A 74 -28.07 -22.99 -23.07
N ALA A 75 -28.09 -22.10 -24.03
CA ALA A 75 -28.51 -22.41 -25.39
C ALA A 75 -27.61 -23.51 -26.03
N ILE A 76 -26.28 -23.46 -25.82
CA ILE A 76 -25.39 -24.53 -26.29
C ILE A 76 -25.65 -25.83 -25.54
N VAL A 77 -25.77 -25.78 -24.21
CA VAL A 77 -26.05 -26.97 -23.39
C VAL A 77 -27.32 -27.68 -23.87
N ARG A 78 -28.37 -26.91 -24.24
CA ARG A 78 -29.64 -27.46 -24.70
C ARG A 78 -29.58 -28.01 -26.13
N THR A 79 -28.85 -27.33 -27.05
CA THR A 79 -28.85 -27.65 -28.48
C THR A 79 -27.72 -28.58 -28.89
N ASN A 80 -26.54 -28.45 -28.25
CA ASN A 80 -25.38 -29.28 -28.51
C ASN A 80 -24.57 -29.54 -27.23
N PRO A 81 -25.06 -30.39 -26.29
CA PRO A 81 -24.42 -30.65 -25.00
C PRO A 81 -23.05 -31.31 -25.07
N ARG A 82 -22.61 -31.74 -26.26
CA ARG A 82 -21.30 -32.33 -26.51
C ARG A 82 -20.33 -31.39 -27.23
N SER A 83 -20.74 -30.15 -27.46
CA SER A 83 -19.84 -29.18 -28.10
C SER A 83 -18.58 -28.94 -27.26
N SER A 84 -17.42 -28.96 -27.92
CA SER A 84 -16.15 -28.63 -27.29
C SER A 84 -16.08 -27.18 -26.80
N LEU A 85 -16.93 -26.29 -27.35
CA LEU A 85 -17.01 -24.88 -26.97
C LEU A 85 -17.54 -24.66 -25.55
N LEU A 86 -18.29 -25.64 -24.98
CA LEU A 86 -18.75 -25.56 -23.59
C LEU A 86 -17.60 -25.58 -22.59
N ALA A 87 -16.54 -26.32 -22.86
CA ALA A 87 -15.35 -26.33 -22.01
C ALA A 87 -14.71 -24.92 -21.98
N GLU A 88 -14.54 -24.32 -23.17
CA GLU A 88 -13.98 -22.99 -23.28
C GLU A 88 -14.86 -21.92 -22.61
N LEU A 89 -16.19 -21.96 -22.79
CA LEU A 89 -17.10 -21.05 -22.09
C LEU A 89 -17.07 -21.22 -20.56
N SER A 90 -16.94 -22.46 -20.08
CA SER A 90 -16.80 -22.72 -18.65
C SER A 90 -15.54 -22.04 -18.08
N TYR A 91 -14.43 -22.14 -18.80
CA TYR A 91 -13.18 -21.46 -18.46
C TYR A 91 -13.32 -19.95 -18.50
N LEU A 92 -13.76 -19.38 -19.62
CA LEU A 92 -13.91 -17.92 -19.80
C LEU A 92 -14.89 -17.30 -18.81
N GLY A 93 -16.02 -17.98 -18.54
CA GLY A 93 -16.96 -17.55 -17.51
C GLY A 93 -16.36 -17.61 -16.09
N GLY A 94 -15.48 -18.58 -15.83
CA GLY A 94 -14.72 -18.64 -14.58
C GLY A 94 -13.75 -17.48 -14.42
N LEU A 95 -13.02 -17.11 -15.49
CA LEU A 95 -12.14 -15.95 -15.48
C LEU A 95 -12.90 -14.64 -15.31
N TYR A 96 -14.05 -14.50 -15.99
CA TYR A 96 -14.91 -13.33 -15.85
C TYR A 96 -15.38 -13.14 -14.40
N LEU A 97 -15.85 -14.20 -13.76
CA LEU A 97 -16.24 -14.16 -12.35
C LEU A 97 -15.06 -13.84 -11.44
N SER A 98 -13.87 -14.38 -11.73
CA SER A 98 -12.66 -14.09 -10.98
C SER A 98 -12.29 -12.60 -11.06
N ALA A 99 -12.36 -12.00 -12.25
CA ALA A 99 -12.09 -10.57 -12.44
C ALA A 99 -13.10 -9.67 -11.70
N LYS A 100 -14.31 -10.17 -11.41
CA LYS A 100 -15.32 -9.49 -10.59
C LYS A 100 -15.18 -9.74 -9.09
N GLY A 101 -14.26 -10.60 -8.68
CA GLY A 101 -14.15 -11.04 -7.29
C GLY A 101 -15.33 -11.91 -6.84
N ASP A 102 -16.07 -12.51 -7.77
CA ASP A 102 -17.24 -13.35 -7.45
C ASP A 102 -16.78 -14.71 -6.88
N PRO A 103 -17.25 -15.10 -5.68
CA PRO A 103 -16.90 -16.38 -5.08
C PRO A 103 -17.19 -17.61 -5.94
N ALA A 104 -18.17 -17.53 -6.87
CA ALA A 104 -18.49 -18.61 -7.79
C ALA A 104 -17.36 -18.92 -8.80
N ALA A 105 -16.41 -18.00 -8.98
CA ALA A 105 -15.24 -18.19 -9.84
C ALA A 105 -14.46 -19.45 -9.49
N TYR A 106 -14.18 -19.64 -8.19
CA TYR A 106 -13.42 -20.80 -7.70
C TYR A 106 -14.09 -22.11 -8.09
N GLU A 107 -15.36 -22.26 -7.78
CA GLU A 107 -16.12 -23.49 -8.05
C GLU A 107 -16.18 -23.80 -9.56
N ARG A 108 -16.39 -22.75 -10.38
CA ARG A 108 -16.47 -22.88 -11.82
C ARG A 108 -15.14 -23.31 -12.44
N LEU A 109 -14.04 -22.62 -12.08
CA LEU A 109 -12.68 -22.95 -12.57
C LEU A 109 -12.22 -24.33 -12.07
N ASN A 110 -12.48 -24.66 -10.81
CA ASN A 110 -12.11 -25.96 -10.25
C ASN A 110 -12.86 -27.10 -10.95
N ARG A 111 -14.15 -26.95 -11.21
CA ARG A 111 -14.92 -27.92 -11.98
C ARG A 111 -14.38 -28.07 -13.40
N PHE A 112 -14.04 -26.97 -14.06
CA PHE A 112 -13.42 -27.00 -15.39
C PHE A 112 -12.11 -27.82 -15.38
N VAL A 113 -11.21 -27.52 -14.44
CA VAL A 113 -9.91 -28.22 -14.31
C VAL A 113 -10.09 -29.74 -14.07
N GLN A 114 -11.07 -30.10 -13.23
CA GLN A 114 -11.37 -31.51 -12.93
C GLN A 114 -11.96 -32.25 -14.13
N SER A 115 -12.86 -31.59 -14.87
CA SER A 115 -13.55 -32.20 -16.01
C SER A 115 -12.71 -32.22 -17.30
N HIS A 116 -11.79 -31.27 -17.43
CA HIS A 116 -10.97 -31.06 -18.62
C HIS A 116 -9.48 -30.88 -18.29
N PRO A 117 -8.82 -31.88 -17.62
CA PRO A 117 -7.44 -31.74 -17.13
C PRO A 117 -6.42 -31.51 -18.24
N ASP A 118 -6.69 -32.00 -19.44
CA ASP A 118 -5.79 -31.94 -20.62
C ASP A 118 -6.18 -30.83 -21.61
N HIS A 119 -7.16 -29.96 -21.24
CA HIS A 119 -7.54 -28.83 -22.08
C HIS A 119 -6.42 -27.79 -22.14
N PRO A 120 -6.17 -27.16 -23.30
CA PRO A 120 -5.11 -26.14 -23.44
C PRO A 120 -5.18 -25.05 -22.37
N SER A 121 -6.39 -24.58 -22.02
CA SER A 121 -6.63 -23.56 -21.00
C SER A 121 -6.59 -24.10 -19.55
N SER A 122 -6.29 -25.41 -19.35
CA SER A 122 -6.30 -26.00 -18.00
C SER A 122 -5.18 -25.44 -17.11
N ALA A 123 -4.01 -25.11 -17.68
CA ALA A 123 -2.92 -24.47 -16.96
C ALA A 123 -3.31 -23.04 -16.53
N ASP A 124 -3.92 -22.26 -17.43
CA ASP A 124 -4.38 -20.89 -17.15
C ASP A 124 -5.49 -20.87 -16.09
N ALA A 125 -6.41 -21.83 -16.12
CA ALA A 125 -7.44 -22.00 -15.10
C ALA A 125 -6.83 -22.30 -13.72
N ARG A 126 -5.78 -23.14 -13.65
CA ARG A 126 -5.04 -23.41 -12.41
C ARG A 126 -4.31 -22.17 -11.89
N LEU A 127 -3.68 -21.39 -12.78
CA LEU A 127 -3.07 -20.11 -12.40
C LEU A 127 -4.11 -19.17 -11.80
N ALA A 128 -5.27 -19.04 -12.42
CA ALA A 128 -6.37 -18.24 -11.87
C ALA A 128 -6.87 -18.77 -10.50
N LEU A 129 -6.91 -20.08 -10.29
CA LEU A 129 -7.24 -20.66 -8.98
C LEU A 129 -6.16 -20.34 -7.92
N ALA A 130 -4.89 -20.33 -8.28
CA ALA A 130 -3.81 -19.91 -7.39
C ALA A 130 -3.96 -18.43 -6.99
N GLU A 131 -4.25 -17.56 -7.94
CA GLU A 131 -4.54 -16.14 -7.69
C GLU A 131 -5.77 -15.94 -6.78
N ILE A 132 -6.85 -16.71 -6.99
CA ILE A 132 -8.01 -16.68 -6.10
C ILE A 132 -7.62 -17.07 -4.66
N HIS A 133 -6.77 -18.10 -4.49
CA HIS A 133 -6.30 -18.49 -3.16
C HIS A 133 -5.45 -17.41 -2.48
N LEU A 134 -4.71 -16.61 -3.23
CA LEU A 134 -3.92 -15.49 -2.68
C LEU A 134 -4.79 -14.28 -2.33
N ASN A 135 -5.84 -14.01 -3.12
CA ASN A 135 -6.67 -12.81 -2.98
C ASN A 135 -7.87 -12.98 -2.03
N GLN A 136 -8.21 -14.21 -1.62
CA GLN A 136 -9.31 -14.43 -0.68
C GLN A 136 -8.95 -14.03 0.76
N ALA A 137 -9.94 -13.83 1.61
CA ALA A 137 -9.76 -13.52 3.02
C ALA A 137 -10.32 -14.65 3.92
N PRO A 138 -9.48 -15.35 4.72
CA PRO A 138 -8.01 -15.23 4.75
C PRO A 138 -7.34 -15.84 3.51
N ALA A 139 -6.20 -15.28 3.11
CA ALA A 139 -5.39 -15.80 2.02
C ALA A 139 -4.86 -17.22 2.32
N ARG A 140 -4.68 -18.02 1.25
CA ARG A 140 -4.22 -19.42 1.37
C ARG A 140 -2.96 -19.67 0.52
N PRO A 141 -1.80 -19.13 0.89
CA PRO A 141 -0.58 -19.27 0.11
C PRO A 141 -0.13 -20.74 -0.04
N SER A 142 -0.42 -21.61 0.93
CA SER A 142 -0.13 -23.03 0.83
C SER A 142 -0.88 -23.72 -0.31
N ALA A 143 -2.18 -23.42 -0.49
CA ALA A 143 -2.97 -23.96 -1.58
C ALA A 143 -2.49 -23.45 -2.95
N ALA A 144 -2.13 -22.16 -3.04
CA ALA A 144 -1.53 -21.61 -4.25
C ALA A 144 -0.17 -22.27 -4.58
N ARG A 145 0.63 -22.57 -3.55
CA ARG A 145 1.92 -23.28 -3.70
C ARG A 145 1.76 -24.71 -4.21
N GLU A 146 0.73 -25.44 -3.78
CA GLU A 146 0.43 -26.77 -4.30
C GLU A 146 0.14 -26.71 -5.81
N ILE A 147 -0.64 -25.73 -6.25
CA ILE A 147 -0.92 -25.51 -7.68
C ILE A 147 0.36 -25.12 -8.43
N PHE A 148 1.19 -24.29 -7.85
CA PHE A 148 2.48 -23.89 -8.44
C PHE A 148 3.37 -25.10 -8.68
N GLU A 149 3.55 -25.98 -7.69
CA GLU A 149 4.39 -27.19 -7.84
C GLU A 149 3.78 -28.18 -8.84
N GLU A 150 2.47 -28.31 -8.91
CA GLU A 150 1.79 -29.11 -9.93
C GLU A 150 2.07 -28.58 -11.34
N LEU A 151 1.93 -27.27 -11.55
CA LEU A 151 2.14 -26.63 -12.86
C LEU A 151 3.60 -26.67 -13.28
N ARG A 152 4.54 -26.49 -12.36
CA ARG A 152 5.96 -26.54 -12.63
C ARG A 152 6.43 -27.90 -13.17
N ALA A 153 5.71 -28.98 -12.85
CA ALA A 153 5.99 -30.33 -13.34
C ALA A 153 5.39 -30.60 -14.73
N ARG A 154 4.65 -29.67 -15.33
CA ARG A 154 3.98 -29.82 -16.62
C ARG A 154 4.67 -29.05 -17.74
N PRO A 155 4.51 -29.46 -19.00
CA PRO A 155 4.90 -28.61 -20.12
C PRO A 155 3.97 -27.37 -20.18
N LEU A 156 4.56 -26.19 -20.13
CA LEU A 156 3.87 -24.91 -20.19
C LEU A 156 4.31 -24.13 -21.43
N THR A 157 3.43 -23.25 -21.92
CA THR A 157 3.82 -22.22 -22.88
C THR A 157 4.70 -21.16 -22.22
N LEU A 158 5.38 -20.35 -23.02
CA LEU A 158 6.23 -19.27 -22.51
C LEU A 158 5.41 -18.29 -21.62
N ALA A 159 4.22 -17.89 -22.10
CA ALA A 159 3.33 -16.99 -21.35
C ALA A 159 2.82 -17.62 -20.02
N GLN A 160 2.53 -18.93 -20.03
CA GLN A 160 2.13 -19.64 -18.81
C GLN A 160 3.30 -19.76 -17.82
N SER A 161 4.52 -19.97 -18.31
CA SER A 161 5.72 -20.01 -17.47
C SER A 161 6.02 -18.65 -16.83
N GLU A 162 5.91 -17.58 -17.61
CA GLU A 162 6.05 -16.20 -17.12
C GLU A 162 5.03 -15.89 -16.01
N ARG A 163 3.74 -16.17 -16.26
CA ARG A 163 2.68 -15.97 -15.27
C ARG A 163 2.86 -16.85 -14.03
N LEU A 164 3.34 -18.08 -14.19
CA LEU A 164 3.65 -18.97 -13.07
C LEU A 164 4.76 -18.40 -12.19
N ASP A 165 5.85 -17.91 -12.80
CA ASP A 165 6.95 -17.29 -12.08
C ASP A 165 6.47 -16.02 -11.35
N TYR A 166 5.63 -15.19 -12.00
CA TYR A 166 5.00 -14.03 -11.37
C TYR A 166 4.13 -14.42 -10.16
N VAL A 167 3.23 -15.40 -10.29
CA VAL A 167 2.39 -15.90 -9.20
C VAL A 167 3.24 -16.42 -8.03
N SER A 168 4.41 -17.02 -8.33
CA SER A 168 5.32 -17.53 -7.29
C SER A 168 5.85 -16.42 -6.37
N ILE A 169 6.01 -15.20 -6.86
CA ILE A 169 6.41 -14.02 -6.07
C ILE A 169 5.30 -13.68 -5.07
N TRP A 170 4.05 -13.65 -5.52
CA TRP A 170 2.88 -13.38 -4.67
C TRP A 170 2.65 -14.46 -3.61
N ILE A 171 2.97 -15.72 -3.90
CA ILE A 171 2.94 -16.80 -2.91
C ILE A 171 3.92 -16.50 -1.77
N GLU A 172 5.15 -16.13 -2.09
CA GLU A 172 6.17 -15.84 -1.08
C GLU A 172 5.86 -14.54 -0.30
N LEU A 173 5.32 -13.51 -0.98
CA LEU A 173 4.88 -12.26 -0.36
C LEU A 173 3.75 -12.51 0.65
N THR A 174 2.72 -13.27 0.25
CA THR A 174 1.55 -13.55 1.08
C THR A 174 1.90 -14.46 2.27
N ASP A 175 2.85 -15.36 2.09
CA ASP A 175 3.36 -16.27 3.14
C ASP A 175 4.32 -15.57 4.11
N GLY A 176 4.74 -14.33 3.81
CA GLY A 176 5.71 -13.56 4.59
C GLY A 176 7.14 -14.11 4.49
N ASN A 177 7.45 -14.90 3.45
CA ASN A 177 8.77 -15.47 3.22
C ASN A 177 9.68 -14.51 2.45
N ALA A 178 10.24 -13.52 3.15
CA ALA A 178 11.07 -12.48 2.57
C ALA A 178 12.27 -13.01 1.74
N SER A 179 12.91 -14.08 2.19
CA SER A 179 14.05 -14.68 1.44
C SER A 179 13.60 -15.38 0.16
N GLY A 180 12.44 -16.05 0.20
CA GLY A 180 11.81 -16.67 -0.97
C GLY A 180 11.38 -15.59 -1.97
N LEU A 181 10.77 -14.52 -1.47
CA LEU A 181 10.34 -13.38 -2.28
C LEU A 181 11.49 -12.75 -3.08
N LEU A 182 12.57 -12.35 -2.41
CA LEU A 182 13.73 -11.77 -3.08
C LEU A 182 14.29 -12.70 -4.16
N ARG A 183 14.49 -13.97 -3.84
CA ARG A 183 15.02 -14.95 -4.81
C ARG A 183 14.09 -15.10 -6.02
N ARG A 184 12.76 -15.20 -5.82
CA ARG A 184 11.79 -15.35 -6.93
C ARG A 184 11.70 -14.08 -7.77
N ALA A 185 11.73 -12.91 -7.15
CA ALA A 185 11.74 -11.65 -7.87
C ALA A 185 13.02 -11.45 -8.69
N ASP A 186 14.20 -11.79 -8.14
CA ASP A 186 15.46 -11.75 -8.88
C ASP A 186 15.47 -12.74 -10.06
N GLU A 187 14.98 -13.97 -9.85
CA GLU A 187 14.82 -14.98 -10.91
C GLU A 187 13.88 -14.45 -12.02
N PHE A 188 12.76 -13.80 -11.64
CA PHE A 188 11.82 -13.23 -12.59
C PHE A 188 12.46 -12.10 -13.41
N VAL A 189 13.11 -11.14 -12.77
CA VAL A 189 13.80 -10.02 -13.43
C VAL A 189 14.86 -10.51 -14.43
N ALA A 190 15.56 -11.60 -14.10
CA ALA A 190 16.57 -12.18 -14.98
C ALA A 190 15.97 -12.94 -16.17
N ASN A 191 14.88 -13.69 -15.96
CA ASN A 191 14.28 -14.55 -16.97
C ASN A 191 13.31 -13.81 -17.90
N TRP A 192 12.66 -12.76 -17.42
CA TRP A 192 11.57 -12.04 -18.09
C TRP A 192 11.83 -10.53 -18.22
N PRO A 193 12.95 -10.11 -18.86
CA PRO A 193 13.34 -8.68 -18.92
C PRO A 193 12.42 -7.79 -19.74
N ASN A 194 11.48 -8.35 -20.52
CA ASN A 194 10.50 -7.63 -21.32
C ASN A 194 9.06 -7.94 -20.88
N SER A 195 8.87 -8.41 -19.67
CA SER A 195 7.55 -8.73 -19.11
C SER A 195 6.71 -7.47 -18.84
N ASP A 196 5.41 -7.57 -19.10
CA ASP A 196 4.45 -6.54 -18.70
C ASP A 196 4.26 -6.46 -17.16
N TYR A 197 4.76 -7.44 -16.40
CA TYR A 197 4.74 -7.45 -14.93
C TYR A 197 6.02 -6.89 -14.31
N LEU A 198 7.02 -6.52 -15.13
CA LEU A 198 8.36 -6.24 -14.62
C LEU A 198 8.42 -5.01 -13.72
N ASP A 199 7.66 -3.96 -14.01
CA ASP A 199 7.57 -2.76 -13.18
C ASP A 199 7.00 -3.05 -11.79
N GLU A 200 5.97 -3.88 -11.71
CA GLU A 200 5.38 -4.31 -10.45
C GLU A 200 6.31 -5.22 -9.65
N VAL A 201 6.98 -6.17 -10.32
CA VAL A 201 7.97 -7.06 -9.67
C VAL A 201 9.13 -6.26 -9.12
N LEU A 202 9.63 -5.26 -9.86
CA LEU A 202 10.67 -4.36 -9.39
C LEU A 202 10.20 -3.53 -8.17
N MET A 203 8.93 -3.08 -8.15
CA MET A 203 8.35 -2.39 -7.00
C MET A 203 8.29 -3.29 -5.76
N ILE A 204 7.88 -4.55 -5.93
CA ILE A 204 7.84 -5.54 -4.83
C ILE A 204 9.27 -5.77 -4.30
N LEU A 205 10.23 -6.01 -5.20
CA LEU A 205 11.63 -6.20 -4.87
C LEU A 205 12.22 -5.01 -4.10
N ALA A 206 11.99 -3.80 -4.63
CA ALA A 206 12.45 -2.55 -4.01
C ALA A 206 11.84 -2.34 -2.61
N SER A 207 10.55 -2.61 -2.46
CA SER A 207 9.84 -2.48 -1.19
C SER A 207 10.37 -3.46 -0.14
N GLU A 208 10.70 -4.69 -0.54
CA GLU A 208 11.28 -5.69 0.37
C GLU A 208 12.71 -5.29 0.80
N HIS A 209 13.56 -4.84 -0.13
CA HIS A 209 14.88 -4.28 0.22
C HIS A 209 14.76 -3.10 1.16
N TYR A 210 13.82 -2.19 0.90
CA TYR A 210 13.57 -1.02 1.77
C TYR A 210 13.15 -1.44 3.19
N SER A 211 12.24 -2.40 3.32
CA SER A 211 11.78 -2.91 4.61
C SER A 211 12.90 -3.53 5.44
N ARG A 212 13.86 -4.15 4.78
CA ARG A 212 15.07 -4.75 5.36
C ARG A 212 16.19 -3.73 5.60
N LYS A 213 15.97 -2.46 5.26
CA LYS A 213 16.95 -1.38 5.34
C LYS A 213 18.17 -1.56 4.43
N ASP A 214 18.01 -2.35 3.39
CA ASP A 214 18.99 -2.44 2.29
C ASP A 214 18.69 -1.32 1.29
N PHE A 215 19.04 -0.10 1.71
CA PHE A 215 18.62 1.11 1.00
C PHE A 215 19.29 1.25 -0.37
N ASP A 216 20.51 0.75 -0.53
CA ASP A 216 21.22 0.81 -1.81
C ASP A 216 20.52 -0.07 -2.86
N ALA A 217 20.19 -1.30 -2.51
CA ALA A 217 19.44 -2.20 -3.40
C ALA A 217 18.02 -1.68 -3.66
N ALA A 218 17.36 -1.13 -2.63
CA ALA A 218 16.04 -0.52 -2.77
C ALA A 218 16.07 0.66 -3.75
N ALA A 219 17.01 1.60 -3.58
CA ALA A 219 17.15 2.76 -4.46
C ALA A 219 17.43 2.34 -5.90
N ALA A 220 18.29 1.35 -6.12
CA ALA A 220 18.58 0.83 -7.46
C ALA A 220 17.34 0.22 -8.14
N ALA A 221 16.54 -0.55 -7.41
CA ALA A 221 15.33 -1.16 -7.96
C ALA A 221 14.23 -0.11 -8.22
N PHE A 222 14.01 0.86 -7.30
CA PHE A 222 13.08 1.97 -7.53
C PHE A 222 13.51 2.83 -8.72
N HIS A 223 14.81 3.11 -8.85
CA HIS A 223 15.36 3.84 -10.00
C HIS A 223 15.02 3.16 -11.33
N ARG A 224 15.15 1.83 -11.40
CA ARG A 224 14.79 1.07 -12.59
C ARG A 224 13.31 1.23 -12.95
N VAL A 225 12.40 1.17 -11.98
CA VAL A 225 10.97 1.42 -12.24
C VAL A 225 10.76 2.82 -12.80
N ALA A 226 11.39 3.82 -12.19
CA ALA A 226 11.22 5.22 -12.57
C ALA A 226 11.72 5.54 -13.99
N GLU A 227 12.86 4.95 -14.40
CA GLU A 227 13.53 5.26 -15.67
C GLU A 227 13.15 4.29 -16.80
N GLU A 228 12.99 2.98 -16.51
CA GLU A 228 12.65 1.99 -17.52
C GLU A 228 11.13 2.01 -17.83
N PHE A 229 10.29 2.40 -16.87
CA PHE A 229 8.82 2.39 -16.97
C PHE A 229 8.16 3.74 -16.62
N PRO A 230 8.54 4.85 -17.30
CA PRO A 230 8.01 6.18 -16.94
C PRO A 230 6.50 6.34 -17.12
N GLY A 231 5.85 5.48 -17.92
CA GLY A 231 4.40 5.41 -18.09
C GLY A 231 3.67 4.50 -17.11
N SER A 232 4.38 3.79 -16.25
CA SER A 232 3.79 2.94 -15.21
C SER A 232 3.07 3.77 -14.14
N PRO A 233 1.94 3.29 -13.60
CA PRO A 233 1.30 3.90 -12.44
C PRO A 233 2.22 3.92 -11.22
N HIS A 234 3.26 3.09 -11.19
CA HIS A 234 4.23 2.98 -10.10
C HIS A 234 5.39 3.98 -10.22
N ALA A 235 5.64 4.57 -11.40
CA ALA A 235 6.82 5.37 -11.69
C ALA A 235 7.04 6.53 -10.70
N ARG A 236 5.97 7.21 -10.31
CA ARG A 236 6.05 8.32 -9.35
C ARG A 236 6.36 7.85 -7.94
N THR A 237 5.66 6.83 -7.46
CA THR A 237 5.92 6.22 -6.16
C THR A 237 7.35 5.70 -6.10
N ALA A 238 7.84 5.12 -7.20
CA ALA A 238 9.23 4.68 -7.32
C ALA A 238 10.23 5.84 -7.16
N ARG A 239 10.02 6.97 -7.86
CA ARG A 239 10.86 8.18 -7.68
C ARG A 239 10.88 8.70 -6.25
N PHE A 240 9.71 8.69 -5.59
CA PHE A 240 9.61 9.10 -4.20
C PHE A 240 10.43 8.20 -3.27
N PHE A 241 10.27 6.89 -3.39
CA PHE A 241 11.00 5.94 -2.55
C PHE A 241 12.47 5.79 -2.94
N GLU A 242 12.85 6.00 -4.20
CA GLU A 242 14.25 6.16 -4.63
C GLU A 242 14.91 7.31 -3.90
N ALA A 243 14.29 8.49 -3.89
CA ALA A 243 14.80 9.64 -3.17
C ALA A 243 14.90 9.35 -1.66
N LYS A 244 13.91 8.66 -1.09
CA LYS A 244 13.84 8.31 0.34
C LYS A 244 14.87 7.24 0.75
N ALA A 245 15.23 6.33 -0.14
CA ALA A 245 16.29 5.34 0.06
C ALA A 245 17.69 5.89 -0.22
N SER A 246 17.81 7.02 -0.93
CA SER A 246 19.08 7.63 -1.27
C SER A 246 19.78 8.20 -0.02
N PRO A 247 21.12 8.10 0.08
CA PRO A 247 21.85 8.72 1.19
C PRO A 247 21.72 10.25 1.14
N ALA A 248 21.82 10.89 2.31
CA ALA A 248 21.76 12.34 2.43
C ALA A 248 22.87 13.01 1.60
N SER A 249 22.49 13.70 0.52
CA SER A 249 23.40 14.29 -0.46
C SER A 249 22.72 15.38 -1.29
N GLU A 250 23.52 16.15 -2.03
CA GLU A 250 22.98 17.11 -3.02
C GLU A 250 22.17 16.42 -4.14
N GLU A 251 22.54 15.18 -4.48
CA GLU A 251 21.77 14.39 -5.45
C GLU A 251 20.37 14.04 -4.91
N ALA A 252 20.29 13.60 -3.66
CA ALA A 252 19.00 13.33 -3.02
C ALA A 252 18.13 14.60 -2.93
N LEU A 253 18.75 15.77 -2.62
CA LEU A 253 18.05 17.06 -2.66
C LEU A 253 17.50 17.37 -4.06
N ALA A 254 18.25 17.09 -5.11
CA ALA A 254 17.81 17.31 -6.48
C ALA A 254 16.60 16.40 -6.85
N LYS A 255 16.63 15.13 -6.41
CA LYS A 255 15.49 14.19 -6.59
C LYS A 255 14.23 14.73 -5.91
N TRP A 256 14.31 15.17 -4.66
CA TRP A 256 13.19 15.74 -3.94
C TRP A 256 12.65 17.03 -4.57
N ARG A 257 13.56 17.96 -4.97
CA ARG A 257 13.16 19.20 -5.65
C ARG A 257 12.40 18.92 -6.94
N ARG A 258 12.85 17.94 -7.73
CA ARG A 258 12.15 17.53 -8.95
C ARG A 258 10.71 17.07 -8.67
N LEU A 259 10.53 16.23 -7.64
CA LEU A 259 9.19 15.75 -7.25
C LEU A 259 8.27 16.92 -6.80
N VAL A 260 8.82 17.90 -6.08
CA VAL A 260 8.10 19.11 -5.67
C VAL A 260 7.72 19.99 -6.87
N GLU A 261 8.65 20.18 -7.82
CA GLU A 261 8.44 20.98 -9.05
C GLU A 261 7.41 20.36 -9.99
N GLU A 262 7.33 19.03 -10.08
CA GLU A 262 6.32 18.31 -10.82
C GLU A 262 4.91 18.60 -10.32
N GLY A 263 4.73 18.97 -9.05
CA GLY A 263 3.49 19.56 -8.49
C GLY A 263 2.27 18.63 -8.48
N GLU A 264 2.47 17.33 -8.63
CA GLU A 264 1.42 16.33 -8.70
C GLU A 264 1.25 15.61 -7.33
N GLU A 265 0.61 14.43 -7.35
CA GLU A 265 0.49 13.53 -6.19
C GLU A 265 1.85 13.29 -5.51
N LEU A 266 1.93 13.30 -4.20
CA LEU A 266 3.11 13.22 -3.35
C LEU A 266 4.01 14.48 -3.34
N ALA A 267 3.64 15.59 -3.98
CA ALA A 267 4.46 16.80 -3.97
C ALA A 267 4.57 17.44 -2.57
N ASP A 268 3.52 17.35 -1.76
CA ASP A 268 3.52 17.87 -0.39
C ASP A 268 4.35 16.99 0.53
N GLU A 269 4.25 15.67 0.39
CA GLU A 269 5.12 14.71 1.09
C GLU A 269 6.58 14.88 0.68
N ALA A 270 6.84 15.08 -0.62
CA ALA A 270 8.19 15.32 -1.13
C ALA A 270 8.77 16.63 -0.60
N SER A 271 7.98 17.71 -0.48
CA SER A 271 8.40 18.97 0.12
C SER A 271 8.73 18.80 1.61
N HIS A 272 7.93 18.01 2.35
CA HIS A 272 8.23 17.69 3.73
C HIS A 272 9.55 16.91 3.88
N GLU A 273 9.76 15.87 3.07
CA GLU A 273 11.00 15.07 3.08
C GLU A 273 12.21 15.90 2.62
N LEU A 274 12.05 16.81 1.63
CA LEU A 274 13.06 17.77 1.23
C LEU A 274 13.50 18.63 2.41
N ALA A 275 12.56 19.19 3.16
CA ALA A 275 12.84 20.01 4.32
C ALA A 275 13.53 19.21 5.43
N LEU A 276 13.14 17.97 5.67
CA LEU A 276 13.79 17.07 6.62
C LEU A 276 15.24 16.73 6.19
N LEU A 277 15.46 16.49 4.90
CA LEU A 277 16.80 16.27 4.37
C LEU A 277 17.68 17.51 4.52
N LEU A 278 17.15 18.69 4.23
CA LEU A 278 17.86 19.96 4.46
C LEU A 278 18.26 20.13 5.93
N LEU A 279 17.39 19.75 6.89
CA LEU A 279 17.73 19.74 8.31
C LEU A 279 18.87 18.78 8.63
N SER A 280 18.88 17.60 8.01
CA SER A 280 19.95 16.60 8.23
C SER A 280 21.31 17.03 7.69
N LEU A 281 21.32 17.98 6.77
CA LEU A 281 22.49 18.61 6.16
C LEU A 281 22.85 19.97 6.80
N ASP A 282 22.27 20.29 7.96
CA ASP A 282 22.42 21.55 8.70
C ASP A 282 22.06 22.82 7.89
N ARG A 283 21.25 22.68 6.82
CA ARG A 283 20.76 23.78 5.98
C ARG A 283 19.47 24.37 6.55
N PHE A 284 19.55 24.91 7.77
CA PHE A 284 18.40 25.31 8.59
C PHE A 284 17.51 26.39 7.94
N ASP A 285 18.11 27.41 7.31
CA ASP A 285 17.35 28.48 6.65
C ASP A 285 16.51 27.96 5.51
N GLU A 286 17.08 27.10 4.66
CA GLU A 286 16.37 26.52 3.53
C GLU A 286 15.27 25.54 3.99
N ALA A 287 15.56 24.74 4.99
CA ALA A 287 14.57 23.83 5.59
C ALA A 287 13.36 24.61 6.13
N ARG A 288 13.61 25.72 6.86
CA ARG A 288 12.53 26.57 7.38
C ARG A 288 11.72 27.20 6.26
N ALA A 289 12.38 27.72 5.22
CA ALA A 289 11.69 28.30 4.08
C ALA A 289 10.76 27.26 3.39
N GLU A 290 11.25 26.02 3.23
CA GLU A 290 10.47 24.95 2.64
C GLU A 290 9.28 24.53 3.51
N PHE A 291 9.45 24.41 4.84
CA PHE A 291 8.34 24.15 5.75
C PHE A 291 7.29 25.28 5.74
N GLU A 292 7.70 26.56 5.72
CA GLU A 292 6.76 27.69 5.68
C GLU A 292 5.99 27.73 4.34
N ASN A 293 6.66 27.46 3.23
CA ASN A 293 6.03 27.34 1.92
C ASN A 293 4.99 26.22 1.91
N LEU A 294 5.36 25.05 2.46
CA LEU A 294 4.47 23.91 2.57
C LEU A 294 3.26 24.21 3.46
N LEU A 295 3.46 24.81 4.64
CA LEU A 295 2.38 25.20 5.54
C LEU A 295 1.42 26.21 4.91
N GLY A 296 1.94 27.09 4.04
CA GLY A 296 1.14 28.09 3.32
C GLY A 296 0.19 27.49 2.28
N ARG A 297 0.53 26.32 1.70
CA ARG A 297 -0.28 25.65 0.67
C ARG A 297 -1.11 24.48 1.18
N LEU A 298 -0.72 23.87 2.32
CA LEU A 298 -1.46 22.74 2.88
C LEU A 298 -2.87 23.16 3.34
N PRO A 299 -3.92 22.38 2.97
CA PRO A 299 -5.25 22.54 3.53
C PRO A 299 -5.25 22.45 5.06
N ALA A 300 -6.21 23.08 5.72
CA ALA A 300 -6.32 23.05 7.18
C ALA A 300 -6.51 21.61 7.70
N GLU A 301 -7.23 20.79 6.93
CA GLU A 301 -7.58 19.41 7.26
C GLU A 301 -6.47 18.39 6.88
N SER A 302 -5.37 18.85 6.26
CA SER A 302 -4.30 17.95 5.82
C SER A 302 -3.67 17.22 7.01
N PRO A 303 -3.60 15.88 6.97
CA PRO A 303 -2.97 15.09 8.04
C PRO A 303 -1.47 15.42 8.20
N LEU A 304 -0.82 15.89 7.12
CA LEU A 304 0.59 16.28 7.12
C LEU A 304 0.85 17.57 7.89
N ARG A 305 -0.17 18.45 8.03
CA ARG A 305 -0.04 19.80 8.59
C ARG A 305 0.60 19.83 9.98
N PHE A 306 0.17 18.96 10.89
CA PHE A 306 0.69 18.95 12.26
C PHE A 306 2.13 18.40 12.33
N ALA A 307 2.49 17.46 11.45
CA ALA A 307 3.86 17.00 11.30
C ALA A 307 4.78 18.15 10.86
N VAL A 308 4.38 18.87 9.81
CA VAL A 308 5.14 20.02 9.27
C VAL A 308 5.26 21.14 10.31
N MET A 309 4.20 21.43 11.08
CA MET A 309 4.26 22.41 12.19
C MET A 309 5.26 22.00 13.27
N ALA A 310 5.29 20.71 13.64
CA ALA A 310 6.20 20.18 14.63
C ALA A 310 7.66 20.25 14.13
N ASP A 311 7.92 19.83 12.88
CA ASP A 311 9.26 19.75 12.33
C ASP A 311 9.82 21.12 11.94
N SER A 312 8.96 22.06 11.46
CA SER A 312 9.31 23.45 11.31
C SER A 312 9.75 24.11 12.66
N SER A 313 9.04 23.75 13.73
CA SER A 313 9.43 24.21 15.07
C SER A 313 10.71 23.57 15.56
N PHE A 314 10.94 22.31 15.21
CA PHE A 314 12.13 21.54 15.55
C PHE A 314 13.38 22.06 14.82
N ALA A 315 13.22 22.61 13.62
CA ALA A 315 14.31 23.25 12.88
C ALA A 315 14.99 24.34 13.71
N PHE A 316 14.21 25.23 14.36
CA PHE A 316 14.78 26.27 15.26
C PHE A 316 15.53 25.67 16.47
N TYR A 317 15.01 24.57 17.02
CA TYR A 317 15.67 23.88 18.12
C TYR A 317 17.01 23.28 17.71
N LEU A 318 17.08 22.61 16.55
CA LEU A 318 18.31 22.00 16.04
C LEU A 318 19.36 23.07 15.73
N GLU A 319 18.97 24.15 15.05
CA GLU A 319 19.87 25.29 14.77
C GLU A 319 20.41 25.90 16.05
N ALA A 320 19.54 26.11 17.05
CA ALA A 320 19.98 26.62 18.35
C ALA A 320 21.03 25.74 19.00
N LEU A 321 20.90 24.40 18.89
CA LEU A 321 21.87 23.47 19.44
C LEU A 321 23.21 23.49 18.66
N ALA A 322 23.15 23.56 17.34
CA ALA A 322 24.33 23.68 16.48
C ALA A 322 25.09 24.99 16.74
N GLY A 323 24.37 26.08 16.98
CA GLY A 323 24.90 27.40 17.34
C GLY A 323 25.31 27.59 18.82
N GLY A 324 25.47 26.52 19.61
CA GLY A 324 25.89 26.61 21.01
C GLY A 324 24.78 26.99 21.99
N LYS A 325 23.54 26.62 21.69
CA LYS A 325 22.31 26.89 22.46
C LYS A 325 21.88 28.37 22.42
N ASP A 326 21.73 28.90 21.22
CA ASP A 326 21.21 30.26 21.02
C ASP A 326 19.85 30.44 21.72
N PRO A 327 19.76 31.35 22.74
CA PRO A 327 18.52 31.52 23.50
C PRO A 327 17.38 32.07 22.66
N ALA A 328 17.63 32.90 21.65
CA ALA A 328 16.58 33.49 20.82
C ALA A 328 15.91 32.44 19.94
N LEU A 329 16.70 31.51 19.37
CA LEU A 329 16.19 30.39 18.59
C LEU A 329 15.43 29.39 19.47
N LEU A 330 15.94 29.12 20.69
CA LEU A 330 15.25 28.25 21.66
C LEU A 330 13.91 28.84 22.10
N GLU A 331 13.82 30.15 22.34
CA GLU A 331 12.56 30.82 22.68
C GLU A 331 11.56 30.77 21.52
N LYS A 332 12.05 30.97 20.29
CA LYS A 332 11.24 30.86 19.09
C LYS A 332 10.69 29.44 18.89
N ALA A 333 11.54 28.42 19.06
CA ALA A 333 11.11 27.03 19.03
C ALA A 333 10.05 26.74 20.11
N ALA A 334 10.32 27.16 21.37
CA ALA A 334 9.38 26.95 22.48
C ALA A 334 8.02 27.62 22.25
N THR A 335 8.00 28.81 21.66
CA THR A 335 6.76 29.52 21.31
C THR A 335 5.96 28.78 20.23
N ARG A 336 6.62 28.30 19.18
CA ARG A 336 5.97 27.54 18.10
C ARG A 336 5.44 26.20 18.61
N PHE A 337 6.21 25.48 19.44
CA PHE A 337 5.72 24.27 20.09
C PHE A 337 4.55 24.56 21.06
N ALA A 338 4.56 25.69 21.75
CA ALA A 338 3.41 26.08 22.58
C ALA A 338 2.14 26.28 21.75
N ALA A 339 2.26 26.91 20.58
CA ALA A 339 1.13 27.08 19.66
C ALA A 339 0.54 25.72 19.22
N LEU A 340 1.39 24.76 18.85
CA LEU A 340 0.94 23.43 18.45
C LEU A 340 0.37 22.63 19.64
N SER A 341 1.00 22.68 20.82
CA SER A 341 0.49 21.98 22.01
C SER A 341 -0.87 22.47 22.49
N ASN A 342 -1.21 23.72 22.18
CA ASN A 342 -2.50 24.34 22.53
C ASN A 342 -3.49 24.37 21.34
N HIS A 343 -3.14 23.77 20.21
CA HIS A 343 -3.98 23.77 19.02
C HIS A 343 -5.21 22.87 19.22
N ALA A 344 -6.41 23.45 19.17
CA ALA A 344 -7.65 22.75 19.52
C ALA A 344 -7.96 21.54 18.60
N GLU A 345 -7.60 21.65 17.32
CA GLU A 345 -7.86 20.62 16.30
C GLU A 345 -6.73 19.59 16.19
N ALA A 346 -5.59 19.82 16.86
CA ALA A 346 -4.49 18.87 16.79
C ALA A 346 -4.81 17.60 17.60
N PRO A 347 -4.57 16.40 17.04
CA PRO A 347 -4.63 15.16 17.79
C PRO A 347 -3.76 15.19 19.04
N ALA A 348 -4.17 14.48 20.09
CA ALA A 348 -3.47 14.45 21.37
C ALA A 348 -2.00 14.03 21.20
N SER A 349 -1.70 13.10 20.31
CA SER A 349 -0.34 12.67 19.97
C SER A 349 0.56 13.83 19.53
N TRP A 350 0.06 14.74 18.68
CA TRP A 350 0.80 15.93 18.24
C TRP A 350 0.90 17.01 19.32
N ARG A 351 -0.14 17.17 20.13
CA ARG A 351 -0.12 18.10 21.27
C ARG A 351 0.93 17.68 22.31
N TYR A 352 0.97 16.38 22.66
CA TYR A 352 1.96 15.83 23.57
C TYR A 352 3.38 15.87 23.00
N ASN A 353 3.55 15.54 21.70
CA ASN A 353 4.82 15.70 20.99
C ASN A 353 5.35 17.15 21.16
N ALA A 354 4.52 18.12 20.82
CA ALA A 354 4.89 19.53 20.89
C ALA A 354 5.17 19.98 22.33
N ALA A 355 4.37 19.57 23.31
CA ALA A 355 4.56 19.91 24.72
C ALA A 355 5.89 19.32 25.24
N VAL A 356 6.25 18.08 24.91
CA VAL A 356 7.51 17.47 25.30
C VAL A 356 8.70 18.22 24.65
N ARG A 357 8.61 18.55 23.37
CA ARG A 357 9.67 19.30 22.66
C ARG A 357 9.80 20.73 23.19
N ARG A 358 8.67 21.38 23.57
CA ARG A 358 8.67 22.66 24.28
C ARG A 358 9.42 22.56 25.61
N GLY A 359 9.13 21.52 26.40
CA GLY A 359 9.86 21.26 27.65
C GLY A 359 11.36 21.17 27.46
N LYS A 360 11.83 20.47 26.41
CA LYS A 360 13.27 20.41 26.06
C LYS A 360 13.87 21.77 25.72
N CYS A 361 13.15 22.61 24.97
CA CYS A 361 13.60 23.98 24.72
C CYS A 361 13.76 24.77 26.02
N LEU A 362 12.81 24.65 26.94
CA LEU A 362 12.82 25.32 28.23
C LEU A 362 13.93 24.80 29.15
N GLU A 363 14.23 23.50 29.14
CA GLU A 363 15.40 22.94 29.84
C GLU A 363 16.70 23.54 29.30
N ALA A 364 16.83 23.65 27.97
CA ALA A 364 18.00 24.22 27.34
C ALA A 364 18.17 25.74 27.67
N LEU A 365 17.06 26.44 27.90
CA LEU A 365 17.02 27.85 28.39
C LEU A 365 17.23 27.98 29.90
N GLY A 366 17.43 26.86 30.63
CA GLY A 366 17.54 26.89 32.09
C GLY A 366 16.22 27.10 32.84
N LYS A 367 15.08 27.15 32.13
CA LYS A 367 13.71 27.30 32.70
C LYS A 367 13.14 25.96 33.17
N VAL A 368 13.97 25.17 33.91
CA VAL A 368 13.68 23.78 34.33
C VAL A 368 12.38 23.63 35.10
N PRO A 369 11.99 24.52 36.04
CA PRO A 369 10.73 24.37 36.76
C PRO A 369 9.50 24.41 35.82
N VAL A 370 9.52 25.29 34.80
CA VAL A 370 8.42 25.36 33.82
C VAL A 370 8.37 24.13 32.92
N ALA A 371 9.52 23.60 32.53
CA ALA A 371 9.59 22.33 31.78
C ALA A 371 9.01 21.17 32.59
N LEU A 372 9.34 21.07 33.88
CA LEU A 372 8.81 20.05 34.78
C LEU A 372 7.28 20.13 34.91
N GLU A 373 6.72 21.32 35.03
CA GLU A 373 5.27 21.52 35.08
C GLU A 373 4.59 20.99 33.80
N ILE A 374 5.14 21.32 32.62
CA ILE A 374 4.62 20.81 31.35
C ILE A 374 4.70 19.27 31.29
N TYR A 375 5.81 18.67 31.70
CA TYR A 375 5.94 17.21 31.66
C TYR A 375 4.98 16.53 32.62
N ARG A 376 4.78 17.08 33.80
CA ARG A 376 3.81 16.54 34.77
C ARG A 376 2.37 16.68 34.28
N SER A 377 2.00 17.82 33.71
CA SER A 377 0.64 18.04 33.21
C SER A 377 0.23 16.99 32.15
N ILE A 378 1.15 16.56 31.29
CA ILE A 378 0.89 15.49 30.30
C ILE A 378 0.55 14.16 31.01
N VAL A 379 1.31 13.81 32.04
CA VAL A 379 1.08 12.56 32.81
C VAL A 379 -0.24 12.64 33.57
N GLU A 380 -0.54 13.78 34.19
CA GLU A 380 -1.77 14.03 34.96
C GLU A 380 -3.01 14.05 34.08
N GLU A 381 -2.97 14.69 32.89
CA GLU A 381 -4.07 14.69 31.93
C GLU A 381 -4.49 13.27 31.54
N THR A 382 -3.52 12.41 31.32
CA THR A 382 -3.78 11.01 30.97
C THR A 382 -4.17 10.12 32.16
N ARG A 383 -3.99 10.59 33.40
CA ARG A 383 -4.45 9.91 34.62
C ARG A 383 -5.91 10.23 34.94
N SER A 384 -6.34 11.48 34.66
CA SER A 384 -7.67 11.99 35.01
C SER A 384 -8.77 11.55 34.05
N GLY A 385 -8.41 11.02 32.86
CA GLY A 385 -9.37 10.52 31.88
C GLY A 385 -10.10 9.28 32.39
N ASN A 386 -11.44 9.31 32.46
CA ASN A 386 -12.32 8.19 32.84
C ASN A 386 -12.30 7.01 31.85
N SER A 387 -11.33 6.96 30.92
CA SER A 387 -11.21 5.88 29.94
C SER A 387 -10.43 4.71 30.51
N THR A 388 -11.08 3.58 30.61
CA THR A 388 -10.43 2.27 30.92
C THR A 388 -9.69 1.70 29.70
N ALA A 389 -9.77 2.37 28.54
CA ALA A 389 -9.08 1.95 27.34
C ALA A 389 -7.57 2.26 27.42
N PRO A 390 -6.71 1.39 26.89
CA PRO A 390 -5.28 1.68 26.81
C PRO A 390 -5.01 2.92 25.95
N LEU A 391 -3.98 3.68 26.29
CA LEU A 391 -3.52 4.81 25.47
C LEU A 391 -3.13 4.30 24.08
N PRO A 392 -3.51 5.03 23.00
CA PRO A 392 -3.00 4.76 21.67
C PRO A 392 -1.46 4.75 21.67
N PRO A 393 -0.80 3.86 20.92
CA PRO A 393 0.67 3.75 20.93
C PRO A 393 1.38 5.07 20.65
N GLU A 394 0.83 5.89 19.76
CA GLU A 394 1.37 7.21 19.38
C GLU A 394 1.31 8.23 20.54
N GLU A 395 0.28 8.19 21.35
CA GLU A 395 0.17 9.03 22.54
C GLU A 395 1.04 8.50 23.67
N ALA A 396 1.02 7.19 23.89
CA ALA A 396 1.79 6.54 24.94
C ALA A 396 3.29 6.88 24.86
N GLU A 397 3.86 6.90 23.66
CA GLU A 397 5.27 7.24 23.43
C GLU A 397 5.61 8.62 24.05
N TRP A 398 4.79 9.64 23.82
CA TRP A 398 5.03 10.99 24.31
C TRP A 398 4.74 11.14 25.80
N VAL A 399 3.73 10.44 26.33
CA VAL A 399 3.42 10.40 27.76
C VAL A 399 4.59 9.81 28.56
N PHE A 400 5.16 8.69 28.10
CA PHE A 400 6.34 8.10 28.73
C PHE A 400 7.57 9.01 28.61
N ARG A 401 7.79 9.66 27.46
CA ARG A 401 8.89 10.63 27.31
C ARG A 401 8.75 11.79 28.29
N ALA A 402 7.55 12.35 28.45
CA ALA A 402 7.27 13.39 29.43
C ALA A 402 7.54 12.93 30.86
N GLY A 403 6.98 11.80 31.24
CA GLY A 403 7.12 11.29 32.60
C GLY A 403 8.56 10.95 32.99
N PHE A 404 9.32 10.29 32.10
CA PHE A 404 10.74 10.03 32.37
C PHE A 404 11.59 11.31 32.41
N ALA A 405 11.24 12.33 31.61
CA ALA A 405 11.91 13.63 31.72
C ALA A 405 11.58 14.31 33.07
N ALA A 406 10.33 14.24 33.53
CA ALA A 406 9.94 14.74 34.85
C ALA A 406 10.66 14.01 35.99
N ILE A 407 10.72 12.68 35.95
CA ILE A 407 11.44 11.87 36.95
C ILE A 407 12.91 12.28 37.02
N ARG A 408 13.58 12.38 35.88
CA ARG A 408 15.01 12.80 35.80
C ARG A 408 15.23 14.16 36.46
N ILE A 409 14.35 15.15 36.22
CA ILE A 409 14.46 16.46 36.84
C ILE A 409 14.22 16.38 38.35
N LEU A 410 13.19 15.65 38.79
CA LEU A 410 12.87 15.47 40.20
C LEU A 410 13.96 14.74 40.98
N GLU A 411 14.61 13.73 40.36
CA GLU A 411 15.79 13.06 40.93
C GLU A 411 16.97 14.01 41.11
N ALA A 412 17.25 14.85 40.11
CA ALA A 412 18.30 15.85 40.18
C ALA A 412 18.04 16.86 41.33
N ASP A 413 16.78 17.23 41.53
CA ASP A 413 16.33 18.10 42.63
C ASP A 413 16.18 17.38 43.97
N ARG A 414 16.46 16.06 44.08
CA ARG A 414 16.28 15.21 45.25
C ARG A 414 14.84 15.16 45.77
N LYS A 415 13.84 15.37 44.89
CA LYS A 415 12.41 15.30 45.19
C LYS A 415 11.92 13.88 44.96
N TRP A 416 12.42 12.94 45.80
CA TRP A 416 12.25 11.49 45.56
C TRP A 416 10.78 11.08 45.61
N ALA A 417 9.99 11.57 46.56
CA ALA A 417 8.56 11.24 46.64
C ALA A 417 7.80 11.65 45.37
N ALA A 418 8.04 12.84 44.87
CA ALA A 418 7.40 13.31 43.64
C ALA A 418 7.87 12.53 42.39
N ALA A 419 9.15 12.10 42.37
CA ALA A 419 9.65 11.22 41.29
C ALA A 419 8.96 9.86 41.30
N ILE A 420 8.75 9.27 42.50
CA ILE A 420 8.03 8.01 42.67
C ILE A 420 6.58 8.16 42.23
N GLU A 421 5.88 9.23 42.62
CA GLU A 421 4.50 9.50 42.21
C GLU A 421 4.33 9.52 40.69
N VAL A 422 5.26 10.19 39.97
CA VAL A 422 5.24 10.21 38.50
C VAL A 422 5.52 8.81 37.93
N ALA A 423 6.46 8.06 38.53
CA ALA A 423 6.79 6.71 38.06
C ALA A 423 5.62 5.74 38.28
N ASP A 424 4.90 5.85 39.41
CA ASP A 424 3.69 5.06 39.67
C ASP A 424 2.59 5.39 38.65
N ALA A 425 2.34 6.69 38.39
CA ALA A 425 1.37 7.11 37.40
C ALA A 425 1.67 6.60 35.96
N LEU A 426 2.95 6.40 35.64
CA LEU A 426 3.35 5.76 34.40
C LEU A 426 3.20 4.25 34.44
N SER A 427 3.44 3.61 35.61
CA SER A 427 3.32 2.15 35.76
C SER A 427 1.86 1.67 35.62
N ASP A 428 0.89 2.53 35.92
CA ASP A 428 -0.54 2.27 35.73
C ASP A 428 -0.95 2.25 34.23
N LYS A 429 -0.05 2.63 33.32
CA LYS A 429 -0.29 2.58 31.87
C LYS A 429 0.04 1.18 31.34
N ASN A 430 -0.37 0.91 30.10
CA ASN A 430 -0.06 -0.36 29.44
C ASN A 430 1.26 -0.31 28.66
N GLY A 431 1.90 -1.47 28.54
CA GLY A 431 3.03 -1.66 27.67
C GLY A 431 4.39 -1.83 28.36
N PRO A 432 5.44 -2.12 27.60
CA PRO A 432 6.78 -2.43 28.14
C PRO A 432 7.38 -1.30 28.99
N ARG A 433 7.11 -0.05 28.65
CA ARG A 433 7.62 1.12 29.37
C ARG A 433 6.93 1.35 30.71
N ALA A 434 5.72 0.83 30.90
CA ALA A 434 5.07 0.82 32.22
C ALA A 434 5.85 -0.07 33.21
N ILE A 435 6.35 -1.21 32.75
CA ILE A 435 7.21 -2.10 33.55
C ILE A 435 8.53 -1.40 33.90
N GLU A 436 9.11 -0.63 32.98
CA GLU A 436 10.30 0.19 33.23
C GLU A 436 10.04 1.22 34.33
N ALA A 437 8.90 1.92 34.25
CA ALA A 437 8.48 2.90 35.25
C ALA A 437 8.25 2.28 36.61
N ALA A 438 7.58 1.13 36.69
CA ALA A 438 7.38 0.37 37.97
C ALA A 438 8.71 0.00 38.65
N LYS A 439 9.68 -0.52 37.84
CA LYS A 439 11.03 -0.83 38.34
C LYS A 439 11.76 0.40 38.84
N MET A 440 11.57 1.54 38.16
CA MET A 440 12.16 2.81 38.59
C MET A 440 11.57 3.32 39.88
N ALA A 441 10.25 3.25 40.07
CA ALA A 441 9.57 3.58 41.33
C ALA A 441 10.10 2.72 42.51
N GLU A 442 10.16 1.40 42.31
CA GLU A 442 10.70 0.46 43.32
C GLU A 442 12.15 0.78 43.68
N LYS A 443 13.00 0.99 42.68
CA LYS A 443 14.40 1.36 42.87
C LYS A 443 14.55 2.66 43.68
N LEU A 444 13.73 3.67 43.39
CA LEU A 444 13.75 4.95 44.11
C LEU A 444 13.31 4.78 45.57
N ARG A 445 12.23 3.99 45.86
CA ARG A 445 11.77 3.68 47.19
C ARG A 445 12.87 3.00 48.00
N LEU A 446 13.47 1.94 47.47
CA LEU A 446 14.54 1.19 48.15
C LEU A 446 15.78 2.04 48.40
N LYS A 447 16.20 2.84 47.43
CA LYS A 447 17.44 3.62 47.51
C LYS A 447 17.33 4.80 48.45
N HIS A 448 16.16 5.43 48.58
CA HIS A 448 15.99 6.66 49.32
C HIS A 448 15.07 6.50 50.54
N TRP A 449 14.67 5.26 50.88
CA TRP A 449 13.83 4.94 52.03
C TRP A 449 12.51 5.73 52.09
N VAL A 450 11.93 5.99 50.90
CA VAL A 450 10.61 6.65 50.77
C VAL A 450 9.54 5.57 50.72
N TRP A 451 8.85 5.40 51.85
CA TRP A 451 7.71 4.48 51.99
C TRP A 451 6.47 5.31 52.33
N ASP A 452 5.33 4.93 51.81
CA ASP A 452 4.03 5.59 52.07
C ASP A 452 3.58 5.32 53.49
#